data_09458fbe697f4122ffc43f2288167a2c
#
_entry.id   09458fbe697f4122ffc43f2288167a2c
#
_cell.length_a   1.000
_cell.length_b   1.000
_cell.length_c   1.000
_cell.angle_alpha   90.00
_cell.angle_beta   90.00
_cell.angle_gamma   90.00
#
_symmetry.space_group_name_H-M   'P 1'
#
loop_
_entity.id
_entity.type
_entity.pdbx_description
1 polymer ?
#
loop_
_entity_poly.entity_id
_entity_poly.type
_entity_poly.pdbx_seq_one_letter_code
_entity_poly.pdbx_strand_id
1 'polypeptide(L)'
;NDLFEVNFDFLSNVTPYLSGMARADAAALDAYYRFLDERNDDLRWILSSPEYVRFMGIEYFFRPVYALNNVCYLRIYKVYTDYDYFYFSRPVHYLTYRGAHARCHFGGASYYRRHFTGRYHHPVYTGFYRCRDDFRKHDFRPGLHPHPQKVPRPDVINRPAPPKPFPVRPGRPGRPVMKPSVKPSPSPRPEKPVTRPGRHESDKRPEYRPGRKEQGHSYRKEAK
;
A
#
# COMPACT_ATOMS: atom_id res chain seq x y z
N ASN A 1 0.78 -2.64 4.14
CA ASN A 1 1.36 -1.98 2.95
C ASN A 1 0.49 -2.20 1.72
N ASP A 2 0.19 -3.45 1.37
CA ASP A 2 -0.46 -3.85 0.11
C ASP A 2 -1.86 -3.23 -0.09
N LEU A 3 -2.66 -3.12 0.98
CA LEU A 3 -3.95 -2.41 0.93
C LEU A 3 -3.79 -0.94 0.56
N PHE A 4 -2.75 -0.30 1.05
CA PHE A 4 -2.41 1.08 0.69
C PHE A 4 -2.05 1.18 -0.79
N GLU A 5 -1.18 0.30 -1.27
CA GLU A 5 -0.71 0.28 -2.65
C GLU A 5 -1.86 0.05 -3.65
N VAL A 6 -2.73 -0.93 -3.38
CA VAL A 6 -3.91 -1.21 -4.23
C VAL A 6 -4.88 -0.02 -4.28
N ASN A 7 -5.15 0.62 -3.14
CA ASN A 7 -6.02 1.78 -3.12
C ASN A 7 -5.37 3.01 -3.77
N PHE A 8 -4.07 3.18 -3.63
CA PHE A 8 -3.31 4.23 -4.31
C PHE A 8 -3.40 4.07 -5.84
N ASP A 9 -3.17 2.87 -6.36
CA ASP A 9 -3.25 2.57 -7.80
C ASP A 9 -4.66 2.80 -8.33
N PHE A 10 -5.68 2.34 -7.61
CA PHE A 10 -7.07 2.57 -7.97
C PHE A 10 -7.40 4.06 -8.05
N LEU A 11 -7.11 4.83 -7.01
CA LEU A 11 -7.42 6.27 -6.97
C LEU A 11 -6.64 7.04 -8.04
N SER A 12 -5.37 6.70 -8.25
CA SER A 12 -4.53 7.31 -9.28
C SER A 12 -5.10 7.08 -10.68
N ASN A 13 -5.57 5.85 -10.97
CA ASN A 13 -6.14 5.48 -12.25
C ASN A 13 -7.53 6.11 -12.48
N VAL A 14 -8.32 6.32 -11.43
CA VAL A 14 -9.67 6.91 -11.51
C VAL A 14 -9.63 8.44 -11.61
N THR A 15 -8.62 9.07 -11.04
CA THR A 15 -8.52 10.54 -10.96
C THR A 15 -8.75 11.26 -12.31
N PRO A 16 -8.20 10.82 -13.46
CA PRO A 16 -8.43 11.49 -14.74
C PRO A 16 -9.89 11.46 -15.21
N TYR A 17 -10.70 10.54 -14.71
CA TYR A 17 -12.09 10.32 -15.11
C TYR A 17 -13.12 11.00 -14.19
N LEU A 18 -12.71 11.59 -13.07
CA LEU A 18 -13.63 12.16 -12.07
C LEU A 18 -14.60 13.18 -12.67
N SER A 19 -14.14 14.05 -13.55
CA SER A 19 -14.99 15.05 -14.21
C SER A 19 -16.07 14.43 -15.09
N GLY A 20 -15.74 13.38 -15.84
CA GLY A 20 -16.71 12.62 -16.65
C GLY A 20 -17.67 11.83 -15.76
N MET A 21 -17.15 11.14 -14.73
CA MET A 21 -17.98 10.40 -13.76
C MET A 21 -18.99 11.33 -13.06
N ALA A 22 -18.59 12.54 -12.70
CA ALA A 22 -19.46 13.52 -12.05
C ALA A 22 -20.66 13.90 -12.95
N ARG A 23 -20.49 13.89 -14.27
CA ARG A 23 -21.53 14.14 -15.26
C ARG A 23 -22.24 12.86 -15.73
N ALA A 24 -21.93 11.72 -15.13
CA ALA A 24 -22.41 10.40 -15.53
C ALA A 24 -22.08 10.05 -17.00
N ASP A 25 -20.94 10.51 -17.50
CA ASP A 25 -20.42 10.14 -18.83
C ASP A 25 -20.16 8.64 -18.91
N ALA A 26 -20.69 7.99 -19.96
CA ALA A 26 -20.65 6.54 -20.07
C ALA A 26 -19.22 5.98 -20.14
N ALA A 27 -18.34 6.63 -20.91
CA ALA A 27 -16.96 6.16 -21.07
C ALA A 27 -16.15 6.33 -19.77
N ALA A 28 -16.38 7.42 -19.03
CA ALA A 28 -15.76 7.65 -17.73
C ALA A 28 -16.25 6.62 -16.69
N LEU A 29 -17.53 6.29 -16.70
CA LEU A 29 -18.08 5.27 -15.81
C LEU A 29 -17.57 3.86 -16.17
N ASP A 30 -17.44 3.54 -17.44
CA ASP A 30 -16.84 2.26 -17.88
C ASP A 30 -15.39 2.13 -17.43
N ALA A 31 -14.61 3.20 -17.53
CA ALA A 31 -13.24 3.25 -17.02
C ALA A 31 -13.21 3.06 -15.50
N TYR A 32 -14.06 3.76 -14.76
CA TYR A 32 -14.18 3.62 -13.31
C TYR A 32 -14.48 2.18 -12.88
N TYR A 33 -15.49 1.54 -13.49
CA TYR A 33 -15.89 0.17 -13.14
C TYR A 33 -14.83 -0.85 -13.51
N ARG A 34 -14.07 -0.62 -14.58
CA ARG A 34 -12.90 -1.44 -14.90
C ARG A 34 -11.85 -1.35 -13.81
N PHE A 35 -11.47 -0.15 -13.38
CA PHE A 35 -10.47 0.03 -12.29
C PHE A 35 -10.98 -0.48 -10.95
N LEU A 36 -12.28 -0.37 -10.69
CA LEU A 36 -12.90 -0.94 -9.50
C LEU A 36 -12.80 -2.48 -9.48
N ASP A 37 -13.04 -3.13 -10.63
CA ASP A 37 -12.89 -4.58 -10.77
C ASP A 37 -11.43 -5.01 -10.59
N GLU A 38 -10.49 -4.28 -11.19
CA GLU A 38 -9.06 -4.52 -11.04
C GLU A 38 -8.64 -4.43 -9.56
N ARG A 39 -9.06 -3.38 -8.86
CA ARG A 39 -8.85 -3.21 -7.42
C ARG A 39 -9.43 -4.37 -6.61
N ASN A 40 -10.67 -4.73 -6.87
CA ASN A 40 -11.35 -5.78 -6.13
C ASN A 40 -10.73 -7.16 -6.40
N ASP A 41 -10.22 -7.40 -7.60
CA ASP A 41 -9.46 -8.61 -7.91
C ASP A 41 -8.10 -8.63 -7.21
N ASP A 42 -7.40 -7.49 -7.12
CA ASP A 42 -6.14 -7.38 -6.38
C ASP A 42 -6.34 -7.62 -4.88
N LEU A 43 -7.40 -7.04 -4.30
CA LEU A 43 -7.77 -7.25 -2.89
C LEU A 43 -8.08 -8.71 -2.57
N ARG A 44 -8.63 -9.47 -3.50
CA ARG A 44 -8.91 -10.90 -3.35
C ARG A 44 -7.65 -11.73 -3.10
N TRP A 45 -6.52 -11.30 -3.64
CA TRP A 45 -5.23 -11.96 -3.44
C TRP A 45 -4.53 -11.56 -2.14
N ILE A 46 -4.86 -10.39 -1.61
CA ILE A 46 -4.26 -9.84 -0.38
C ILE A 46 -5.00 -10.29 0.86
N LEU A 47 -6.35 -10.31 0.81
CA LEU A 47 -7.22 -10.62 1.94
C LEU A 47 -7.59 -12.09 1.95
N SER A 48 -7.67 -12.68 3.13
CA SER A 48 -8.26 -14.02 3.30
C SER A 48 -9.73 -14.02 2.89
N SER A 49 -10.27 -15.18 2.53
CA SER A 49 -11.67 -15.29 2.08
C SER A 49 -12.68 -14.64 3.04
N PRO A 50 -12.62 -14.86 4.38
CA PRO A 50 -13.52 -14.19 5.31
C PRO A 50 -13.36 -12.67 5.37
N GLU A 51 -12.12 -12.19 5.32
CA GLU A 51 -11.81 -10.74 5.30
C GLU A 51 -12.32 -10.11 4.02
N TYR A 52 -12.10 -10.76 2.87
CA TYR A 52 -12.58 -10.29 1.59
C TYR A 52 -14.11 -10.18 1.54
N VAL A 53 -14.84 -11.21 2.00
CA VAL A 53 -16.31 -11.18 2.07
C VAL A 53 -16.78 -10.03 2.98
N ARG A 54 -16.16 -9.86 4.14
CA ARG A 54 -16.48 -8.77 5.07
C ARG A 54 -16.22 -7.40 4.43
N PHE A 55 -15.08 -7.24 3.76
CA PHE A 55 -14.71 -6.00 3.06
C PHE A 55 -15.71 -5.66 1.95
N MET A 56 -16.05 -6.63 1.11
CA MET A 56 -16.98 -6.45 0.00
C MET A 56 -18.44 -6.26 0.47
N GLY A 57 -18.78 -6.71 1.67
CA GLY A 57 -20.09 -6.48 2.30
C GLY A 57 -20.31 -5.05 2.82
N ILE A 58 -19.27 -4.23 2.84
CA ILE A 58 -19.34 -2.85 3.31
C ILE A 58 -19.35 -1.90 2.13
N GLU A 59 -20.44 -1.16 1.95
CA GLU A 59 -20.66 -0.27 0.81
C GLU A 59 -19.51 0.74 0.60
N TYR A 60 -19.00 1.32 1.67
CA TYR A 60 -17.89 2.28 1.65
C TYR A 60 -16.62 1.72 0.99
N PHE A 61 -16.38 0.43 1.14
CA PHE A 61 -15.21 -0.23 0.56
C PHE A 61 -15.47 -0.77 -0.83
N PHE A 62 -16.66 -1.34 -1.03
CA PHE A 62 -17.02 -1.94 -2.30
C PHE A 62 -17.34 -0.91 -3.38
N ARG A 63 -18.03 0.18 -3.03
CA ARG A 63 -18.40 1.29 -3.92
C ARG A 63 -17.87 2.61 -3.36
N PRO A 64 -16.55 2.85 -3.40
CA PRO A 64 -15.95 3.96 -2.66
C PRO A 64 -16.26 5.35 -3.23
N VAL A 65 -16.63 5.45 -4.53
CA VAL A 65 -16.89 6.74 -5.18
C VAL A 65 -18.35 6.87 -5.59
N TYR A 66 -18.91 8.05 -5.41
CA TYR A 66 -20.23 8.45 -5.90
C TYR A 66 -20.19 9.89 -6.39
N ALA A 67 -21.16 10.29 -7.21
CA ALA A 67 -21.29 11.67 -7.68
C ALA A 67 -22.55 12.33 -7.11
N LEU A 68 -22.41 13.59 -6.74
CA LEU A 68 -23.49 14.45 -6.28
C LEU A 68 -23.24 15.88 -6.77
N ASN A 69 -24.25 16.53 -7.36
CA ASN A 69 -24.15 17.90 -7.87
C ASN A 69 -22.92 18.11 -8.80
N ASN A 70 -22.69 17.19 -9.71
CA ASN A 70 -21.54 17.18 -10.64
C ASN A 70 -20.16 17.16 -9.96
N VAL A 71 -20.07 16.68 -8.74
CA VAL A 71 -18.82 16.47 -8.00
C VAL A 71 -18.74 15.02 -7.53
N CYS A 72 -17.56 14.42 -7.68
CA CYS A 72 -17.29 13.09 -7.13
C CYS A 72 -16.84 13.18 -5.68
N TYR A 73 -17.33 12.25 -4.90
CA TYR A 73 -17.01 12.11 -3.46
C TYR A 73 -16.55 10.70 -3.16
N LEU A 74 -15.65 10.58 -2.18
CA LEU A 74 -15.33 9.29 -1.54
C LEU A 74 -16.31 9.04 -0.39
N ARG A 75 -16.80 7.81 -0.27
CA ARG A 75 -17.54 7.38 0.91
C ARG A 75 -16.59 7.25 2.08
N ILE A 76 -16.91 7.88 3.18
CA ILE A 76 -16.12 7.88 4.41
C ILE A 76 -16.78 6.96 5.41
N TYR A 77 -16.06 5.90 5.82
CA TYR A 77 -16.52 4.95 6.82
C TYR A 77 -16.19 5.40 8.25
N LYS A 78 -14.98 5.94 8.44
CA LYS A 78 -14.52 6.47 9.73
C LYS A 78 -13.77 7.78 9.53
N VAL A 79 -13.89 8.69 10.47
CA VAL A 79 -13.15 9.94 10.53
C VAL A 79 -12.16 9.85 11.69
N TYR A 80 -10.90 10.11 11.41
CA TYR A 80 -9.84 10.19 12.40
C TYR A 80 -9.57 11.65 12.73
N THR A 81 -9.47 11.99 14.00
CA THR A 81 -9.34 13.38 14.44
C THR A 81 -7.93 13.96 14.30
N ASP A 82 -6.94 13.10 14.27
CA ASP A 82 -5.53 13.47 14.12
C ASP A 82 -4.99 12.89 12.81
N TYR A 83 -4.80 13.74 11.80
CA TYR A 83 -4.36 13.32 10.47
C TYR A 83 -2.85 13.01 10.41
N ASP A 84 -2.08 13.50 11.36
CA ASP A 84 -0.64 13.26 11.45
C ASP A 84 -0.32 11.98 12.24
N TYR A 85 -1.33 11.41 12.91
CA TYR A 85 -1.19 10.17 13.67
C TYR A 85 -1.60 8.96 12.85
N PHE A 86 -0.71 8.02 12.67
CA PHE A 86 -1.00 6.73 12.02
C PHE A 86 -1.60 5.75 13.02
N TYR A 87 -2.93 5.68 13.09
CA TYR A 87 -3.70 4.80 13.98
C TYR A 87 -3.43 3.30 13.77
N PHE A 88 -3.01 2.97 12.55
CA PHE A 88 -2.43 1.69 12.17
C PHE A 88 -0.97 1.89 11.88
N SER A 89 -0.12 1.04 11.62
CA SER A 89 1.27 1.33 11.25
C SER A 89 1.34 2.14 9.95
N ARG A 90 2.32 3.03 9.85
CA ARG A 90 2.58 3.78 8.63
C ARG A 90 3.07 2.82 7.53
N PRO A 91 2.49 2.85 6.31
CA PRO A 91 2.98 2.03 5.22
C PRO A 91 4.46 2.35 4.90
N VAL A 92 5.27 1.33 4.63
CA VAL A 92 6.72 1.48 4.40
C VAL A 92 7.01 2.43 3.24
N HIS A 93 6.20 2.35 2.17
CA HIS A 93 6.37 3.15 0.96
C HIS A 93 5.42 4.36 0.87
N TYR A 94 4.87 4.80 2.01
CA TYR A 94 3.87 5.87 2.05
C TYR A 94 4.24 7.12 1.26
N LEU A 95 5.50 7.57 1.33
CA LEU A 95 5.98 8.76 0.62
C LEU A 95 6.60 8.48 -0.75
N THR A 96 6.96 7.24 -1.03
CA THR A 96 7.77 6.88 -2.21
C THR A 96 7.02 6.05 -3.24
N TYR A 97 5.90 5.42 -2.87
CA TYR A 97 5.11 4.62 -3.80
C TYR A 97 4.52 5.50 -4.92
N ARG A 98 4.64 5.04 -6.15
CA ARG A 98 4.19 5.75 -7.36
C ARG A 98 3.43 4.84 -8.33
N GLY A 99 2.72 3.85 -7.81
CA GLY A 99 1.93 2.95 -8.66
C GLY A 99 2.73 1.79 -9.25
N ALA A 100 3.83 1.39 -8.64
CA ALA A 100 4.73 0.36 -9.15
C ALA A 100 4.05 -1.02 -9.33
N HIS A 101 2.97 -1.31 -8.62
CA HIS A 101 2.23 -2.57 -8.70
C HIS A 101 0.98 -2.49 -9.58
N ALA A 102 0.72 -1.32 -10.19
CA ALA A 102 -0.39 -1.16 -11.12
C ALA A 102 -0.29 -2.12 -12.31
N ARG A 103 -1.43 -2.60 -12.80
CA ARG A 103 -1.49 -3.62 -13.88
C ARG A 103 -0.84 -3.18 -15.19
N CYS A 104 -0.73 -1.88 -15.44
CA CYS A 104 -0.01 -1.35 -16.60
C CYS A 104 1.45 -1.78 -16.67
N HIS A 105 2.09 -2.04 -15.53
CA HIS A 105 3.46 -2.53 -15.45
C HIS A 105 3.59 -4.06 -15.58
N PHE A 106 2.44 -4.79 -15.55
CA PHE A 106 2.41 -6.25 -15.52
C PHE A 106 1.58 -6.86 -16.66
N GLY A 107 1.42 -6.14 -17.76
CA GLY A 107 0.68 -6.63 -18.93
C GLY A 107 -0.79 -6.95 -18.63
N GLY A 108 -1.44 -6.13 -17.81
CA GLY A 108 -2.85 -6.28 -17.42
C GLY A 108 -3.11 -7.32 -16.34
N ALA A 109 -2.09 -8.05 -15.86
CA ALA A 109 -2.24 -9.05 -14.81
C ALA A 109 -1.99 -8.48 -13.42
N SER A 110 -2.65 -9.04 -12.40
CA SER A 110 -2.45 -8.66 -11.00
C SER A 110 -1.01 -8.96 -10.54
N TYR A 111 -0.34 -7.96 -9.98
CA TYR A 111 0.93 -8.13 -9.29
C TYR A 111 0.80 -9.11 -8.11
N TYR A 112 -0.23 -8.95 -7.30
CA TYR A 112 -0.46 -9.75 -6.09
C TYR A 112 -0.76 -11.22 -6.41
N ARG A 113 -1.47 -11.48 -7.51
CA ARG A 113 -1.67 -12.84 -8.02
C ARG A 113 -0.35 -13.49 -8.40
N ARG A 114 0.53 -12.79 -9.12
CA ARG A 114 1.81 -13.33 -9.56
C ARG A 114 2.75 -13.67 -8.39
N HIS A 115 2.64 -12.93 -7.30
CA HIS A 115 3.50 -13.09 -6.13
C HIS A 115 2.78 -13.78 -4.95
N PHE A 116 1.60 -14.35 -5.19
CA PHE A 116 0.75 -14.92 -4.14
C PHE A 116 1.46 -16.02 -3.35
N THR A 117 2.00 -17.02 -4.02
CA THR A 117 2.61 -18.20 -3.38
C THR A 117 3.84 -17.89 -2.53
N GLY A 118 4.55 -16.83 -2.85
CA GLY A 118 5.72 -16.39 -2.08
C GLY A 118 5.40 -15.42 -0.94
N ARG A 119 4.19 -14.85 -0.93
CA ARG A 119 3.83 -13.75 -0.03
C ARG A 119 2.63 -14.03 0.86
N TYR A 120 1.67 -14.81 0.38
CA TYR A 120 0.41 -15.11 1.05
C TYR A 120 0.14 -16.61 1.07
N HIS A 121 -0.50 -17.09 2.15
CA HIS A 121 -0.77 -18.51 2.38
C HIS A 121 -2.22 -18.77 2.84
N HIS A 122 -3.15 -17.89 2.48
CA HIS A 122 -4.56 -18.02 2.84
C HIS A 122 -5.40 -18.53 1.66
N PRO A 123 -6.59 -19.09 1.90
CA PRO A 123 -7.53 -19.43 0.84
C PRO A 123 -7.99 -18.17 0.10
N VAL A 124 -7.98 -18.23 -1.25
CA VAL A 124 -8.43 -17.13 -2.11
C VAL A 124 -9.92 -17.24 -2.31
N TYR A 125 -10.64 -16.12 -2.19
CA TYR A 125 -12.06 -16.07 -2.48
C TYR A 125 -12.32 -16.26 -3.97
N THR A 126 -13.19 -17.23 -4.32
CA THR A 126 -13.49 -17.59 -5.71
C THR A 126 -14.85 -17.07 -6.21
N GLY A 127 -15.65 -16.47 -5.32
CA GLY A 127 -16.95 -15.91 -5.66
C GLY A 127 -16.86 -14.61 -6.48
N PHE A 128 -18.02 -14.07 -6.83
CA PHE A 128 -18.13 -12.98 -7.77
C PHE A 128 -19.02 -11.85 -7.24
N TYR A 129 -18.53 -10.59 -7.30
CA TYR A 129 -19.30 -9.40 -6.98
C TYR A 129 -19.51 -8.57 -8.25
N ARG A 130 -20.72 -8.59 -8.81
CA ARG A 130 -21.11 -7.68 -9.89
C ARG A 130 -22.55 -7.21 -9.68
N CYS A 131 -22.71 -5.89 -9.59
CA CYS A 131 -24.02 -5.22 -9.58
C CYS A 131 -23.89 -3.85 -10.26
N ARG A 132 -23.29 -3.79 -11.47
CA ARG A 132 -22.90 -2.54 -12.11
C ARG A 132 -24.06 -1.63 -12.46
N ASP A 133 -25.14 -2.17 -12.99
CA ASP A 133 -26.25 -1.37 -13.49
C ASP A 133 -27.02 -0.68 -12.35
N ASP A 134 -27.23 -1.41 -11.25
CA ASP A 134 -27.84 -0.84 -10.06
C ASP A 134 -26.97 0.23 -9.43
N PHE A 135 -25.65 0.02 -9.42
CA PHE A 135 -24.70 0.97 -8.87
C PHE A 135 -24.62 2.24 -9.72
N ARG A 136 -24.62 2.14 -11.04
CA ARG A 136 -24.67 3.31 -11.92
C ARG A 136 -25.87 4.18 -11.63
N LYS A 137 -27.05 3.57 -11.54
CA LYS A 137 -28.30 4.28 -11.26
C LYS A 137 -28.33 4.93 -9.88
N HIS A 138 -27.65 4.33 -8.92
CA HIS A 138 -27.63 4.81 -7.55
C HIS A 138 -26.51 5.82 -7.28
N ASP A 139 -25.32 5.59 -7.79
CA ASP A 139 -24.12 6.36 -7.44
C ASP A 139 -23.82 7.52 -8.39
N PHE A 140 -24.30 7.46 -9.65
CA PHE A 140 -23.96 8.42 -10.69
C PHE A 140 -25.20 8.91 -11.45
N ARG A 141 -26.19 9.41 -10.75
CA ARG A 141 -27.38 10.02 -11.38
C ARG A 141 -27.09 11.48 -11.73
N PRO A 142 -27.29 11.89 -13.00
CA PRO A 142 -27.33 13.31 -13.34
C PRO A 142 -28.46 14.01 -12.54
N GLY A 143 -28.15 15.12 -11.91
CA GLY A 143 -29.16 15.92 -11.20
C GLY A 143 -29.70 15.33 -9.90
N LEU A 144 -29.01 14.37 -9.29
CA LEU A 144 -29.31 13.98 -7.92
C LEU A 144 -29.14 15.18 -7.00
N HIS A 145 -30.27 15.81 -6.68
CA HIS A 145 -30.31 16.64 -5.48
C HIS A 145 -30.13 15.72 -4.27
N PRO A 146 -29.38 16.14 -3.27
CA PRO A 146 -29.27 15.35 -2.06
C PRO A 146 -30.67 15.22 -1.48
N HIS A 147 -31.33 14.07 -1.70
CA HIS A 147 -32.33 13.67 -0.76
C HIS A 147 -31.60 13.60 0.57
N PRO A 148 -32.11 14.16 1.66
CA PRO A 148 -31.54 14.01 2.97
C PRO A 148 -31.78 12.57 3.44
N GLN A 149 -31.27 11.59 2.68
CA GLN A 149 -31.06 10.28 3.21
C GLN A 149 -30.13 10.51 4.37
N LYS A 150 -30.55 10.04 5.54
CA LYS A 150 -29.69 9.99 6.73
C LYS A 150 -28.45 9.19 6.34
N VAL A 151 -27.49 9.88 5.73
CA VAL A 151 -26.15 9.32 5.55
C VAL A 151 -25.67 9.00 6.96
N PRO A 152 -25.43 7.75 7.31
CA PRO A 152 -24.92 7.43 8.61
C PRO A 152 -23.70 8.31 8.84
N ARG A 153 -23.69 9.05 9.95
CA ARG A 153 -22.52 9.85 10.29
C ARG A 153 -21.33 8.88 10.43
N PRO A 154 -20.20 9.16 9.81
CA PRO A 154 -19.03 8.28 9.97
C PRO A 154 -18.62 8.25 11.44
N ASP A 155 -18.19 7.08 11.92
CA ASP A 155 -17.61 6.96 13.25
C ASP A 155 -16.37 7.85 13.37
N VAL A 156 -16.31 8.63 14.44
CA VAL A 156 -15.16 9.48 14.75
C VAL A 156 -14.20 8.73 15.66
N ILE A 157 -12.97 8.57 15.20
CA ILE A 157 -11.89 7.92 15.95
C ILE A 157 -10.96 8.99 16.48
N ASN A 158 -10.91 9.13 17.79
CA ASN A 158 -9.98 10.02 18.48
C ASN A 158 -8.62 9.37 18.66
N ARG A 159 -7.55 10.18 18.66
CA ARG A 159 -6.22 9.69 19.01
C ARG A 159 -6.23 9.09 20.43
N PRO A 160 -5.66 7.90 20.65
CA PRO A 160 -5.52 7.34 21.98
C PRO A 160 -4.77 8.29 22.90
N ALA A 161 -5.28 8.53 24.11
CA ALA A 161 -4.54 9.32 25.08
C ALA A 161 -3.19 8.65 25.41
N PRO A 162 -2.10 9.42 25.58
CA PRO A 162 -0.83 8.84 26.01
C PRO A 162 -1.03 8.10 27.34
N PRO A 163 -0.35 6.96 27.54
CA PRO A 163 -0.46 6.23 28.79
C PRO A 163 -0.10 7.14 29.95
N LYS A 164 -0.95 7.17 30.98
CA LYS A 164 -0.68 7.96 32.18
C LYS A 164 0.67 7.51 32.75
N PRO A 165 1.55 8.43 33.15
CA PRO A 165 2.77 8.06 33.85
C PRO A 165 2.41 7.17 35.02
N PHE A 166 3.09 6.03 35.15
CA PHE A 166 2.89 5.18 36.30
C PHE A 166 3.13 6.02 37.57
N PRO A 167 2.24 5.95 38.57
CA PRO A 167 2.49 6.62 39.84
C PRO A 167 3.84 6.14 40.34
N VAL A 168 4.80 7.05 40.44
CA VAL A 168 6.09 6.76 41.07
C VAL A 168 5.77 6.39 42.49
N ARG A 169 5.92 5.12 42.84
CA ARG A 169 5.77 4.67 44.23
C ARG A 169 6.70 5.52 45.09
N PRO A 170 6.21 6.20 46.13
CA PRO A 170 7.09 6.90 47.06
C PRO A 170 8.17 5.93 47.51
N GLY A 171 9.41 6.32 47.26
CA GLY A 171 10.55 5.49 47.60
C GLY A 171 10.47 5.05 49.06
N ARG A 172 10.54 3.74 49.31
CA ARG A 172 10.67 3.18 50.64
C ARG A 172 11.86 3.84 51.32
N PRO A 173 11.72 4.48 52.50
CA PRO A 173 12.85 5.15 53.15
C PRO A 173 13.96 4.15 53.44
N GLY A 174 15.13 4.47 52.94
CA GLY A 174 16.42 4.12 53.48
C GLY A 174 16.78 2.65 53.68
N ARG A 175 17.23 2.02 52.59
CA ARG A 175 18.31 1.04 52.75
C ARG A 175 19.63 1.79 52.49
N PRO A 176 20.64 1.75 53.38
CA PRO A 176 21.92 2.43 53.16
C PRO A 176 22.53 1.95 51.84
N VAL A 177 22.80 2.88 50.97
CA VAL A 177 23.56 2.60 49.74
C VAL A 177 24.96 2.20 50.16
N MET A 178 25.28 0.94 50.11
CA MET A 178 26.66 0.48 50.14
C MET A 178 27.35 1.08 48.90
N LYS A 179 28.34 1.95 49.15
CA LYS A 179 29.22 2.47 48.10
C LYS A 179 29.84 1.29 47.35
N PRO A 180 29.82 1.27 46.02
CA PRO A 180 30.49 0.21 45.28
C PRO A 180 31.99 0.30 45.58
N SER A 181 32.53 -0.81 46.09
CA SER A 181 33.95 -1.01 46.25
C SER A 181 34.63 -0.88 44.88
N VAL A 182 35.49 0.11 44.75
CA VAL A 182 36.29 0.30 43.53
C VAL A 182 37.26 -0.87 43.46
N LYS A 183 37.06 -1.79 42.54
CA LYS A 183 38.08 -2.80 42.20
C LYS A 183 39.23 -2.10 41.52
N PRO A 184 40.48 -2.37 41.92
CA PRO A 184 41.66 -1.77 41.26
C PRO A 184 41.70 -2.27 39.79
N SER A 185 42.00 -1.32 38.90
CA SER A 185 42.21 -1.59 37.48
C SER A 185 43.36 -2.57 37.26
N PRO A 186 43.23 -3.57 36.40
CA PRO A 186 44.36 -4.44 36.05
C PRO A 186 45.41 -3.63 35.27
N SER A 187 46.66 -3.84 35.67
CA SER A 187 47.85 -3.27 35.04
C SER A 187 47.93 -3.55 33.55
N PRO A 188 48.48 -2.68 32.74
CA PRO A 188 48.61 -2.85 31.31
C PRO A 188 49.54 -4.03 30.99
N ARG A 189 49.04 -4.94 30.17
CA ARG A 189 49.79 -6.09 29.63
C ARG A 189 50.76 -5.57 28.59
N PRO A 190 52.04 -6.03 28.58
CA PRO A 190 53.02 -5.59 27.57
C PRO A 190 52.60 -6.04 26.17
N GLU A 191 52.68 -5.11 25.22
CA GLU A 191 52.43 -5.28 23.82
C GLU A 191 53.43 -6.26 23.19
N LYS A 192 52.93 -7.27 22.48
CA LYS A 192 53.73 -8.13 21.59
C LYS A 192 54.00 -7.38 20.29
N PRO A 193 55.21 -7.51 19.70
CA PRO A 193 55.52 -6.83 18.44
C PRO A 193 54.70 -7.40 17.29
N VAL A 194 54.05 -6.52 16.54
CA VAL A 194 53.33 -6.84 15.31
C VAL A 194 54.36 -6.99 14.20
N THR A 195 54.60 -8.22 13.80
CA THR A 195 55.26 -8.54 12.54
C THR A 195 54.29 -8.33 11.37
N ARG A 196 54.57 -7.40 10.51
CA ARG A 196 53.95 -7.20 9.21
C ARG A 196 54.28 -8.39 8.27
N PRO A 197 53.30 -9.04 7.65
CA PRO A 197 53.53 -9.81 6.44
C PRO A 197 53.32 -8.90 5.21
N GLY A 198 54.18 -9.17 4.26
CA GLY A 198 54.42 -8.39 3.05
C GLY A 198 53.25 -8.30 2.08
N ARG A 199 53.38 -7.26 1.32
CA ARG A 199 52.71 -6.89 0.11
C ARG A 199 52.86 -7.98 -0.95
N HIS A 200 51.75 -8.61 -1.41
CA HIS A 200 51.70 -9.28 -2.69
C HIS A 200 50.77 -8.50 -3.60
N GLU A 201 51.42 -7.87 -4.54
CA GLU A 201 50.90 -7.28 -5.75
C GLU A 201 50.48 -8.42 -6.70
N SER A 202 49.24 -8.44 -7.18
CA SER A 202 48.92 -9.03 -8.47
C SER A 202 47.66 -8.39 -9.02
N ASP A 203 47.92 -7.38 -9.80
CA ASP A 203 47.11 -6.88 -10.88
C ASP A 203 46.56 -8.01 -11.76
N LYS A 204 45.25 -8.12 -11.93
CA LYS A 204 44.63 -8.61 -13.17
C LYS A 204 43.18 -8.11 -13.25
N ARG A 205 43.06 -7.03 -13.97
CA ARG A 205 41.84 -6.49 -14.54
C ARG A 205 41.37 -7.40 -15.70
N PRO A 206 40.13 -7.86 -15.78
CA PRO A 206 39.66 -8.48 -17.00
C PRO A 206 39.22 -7.39 -18.00
N GLU A 207 39.79 -7.46 -19.16
CA GLU A 207 39.49 -6.70 -20.38
C GLU A 207 38.05 -6.96 -20.85
N TYR A 208 37.30 -5.88 -21.04
CA TYR A 208 35.98 -5.89 -21.65
C TYR A 208 36.18 -5.91 -23.20
N ARG A 209 35.83 -7.02 -23.85
CA ARG A 209 35.71 -7.09 -25.32
C ARG A 209 34.29 -6.74 -25.75
N PRO A 210 34.10 -5.76 -26.63
CA PRO A 210 32.81 -5.53 -27.27
C PRO A 210 32.55 -6.52 -28.38
N GLY A 211 31.44 -7.30 -28.25
CA GLY A 211 31.00 -8.28 -29.24
C GLY A 211 30.25 -7.61 -30.39
N ARG A 212 30.73 -7.88 -31.53
CA ARG A 212 30.29 -8.01 -32.92
C ARG A 212 28.80 -7.71 -33.20
N LYS A 213 28.57 -6.74 -34.06
CA LYS A 213 27.32 -6.47 -34.79
C LYS A 213 27.00 -7.68 -35.69
N GLU A 214 25.80 -8.23 -35.57
CA GLU A 214 25.21 -9.09 -36.58
C GLU A 214 24.16 -8.34 -37.39
N GLN A 215 24.28 -8.58 -38.67
CA GLN A 215 23.58 -7.88 -39.77
C GLN A 215 22.12 -8.28 -39.87
N GLY A 216 21.32 -7.34 -40.39
CA GLY A 216 19.90 -7.49 -40.65
C GLY A 216 19.57 -8.59 -41.68
N HIS A 217 18.43 -9.22 -41.43
CA HIS A 217 17.70 -9.94 -42.49
C HIS A 217 16.39 -9.22 -42.76
N SER A 218 16.34 -8.66 -43.91
CA SER A 218 15.21 -8.11 -44.58
C SER A 218 14.25 -9.25 -45.00
N TYR A 219 12.99 -9.24 -44.51
CA TYR A 219 11.93 -10.02 -45.12
C TYR A 219 11.04 -9.15 -46.02
N ARG A 220 11.12 -9.50 -47.26
CA ARG A 220 10.37 -9.00 -48.43
C ARG A 220 8.89 -9.40 -48.28
N LYS A 221 8.01 -8.42 -48.46
CA LYS A 221 6.58 -8.61 -48.70
C LYS A 221 6.36 -9.25 -50.07
N GLU A 222 5.58 -10.29 -50.16
CA GLU A 222 4.84 -10.66 -51.36
C GLU A 222 3.36 -10.64 -51.09
N ALA A 223 2.67 -9.88 -51.94
CA ALA A 223 1.23 -9.79 -52.02
C ALA A 223 0.68 -10.91 -52.90
N LYS A 224 -0.41 -11.52 -52.48
CA LYS A 224 -1.51 -11.97 -53.36
C LYS A 224 -2.81 -11.91 -52.57
#